data_d9c345af9c997b8951b20bbd154a1e9a
#
_entry.id   d9c345af9c997b8951b20bbd154a1e9a
#
_cell.length_a   1.000
_cell.length_b   1.000
_cell.length_c   1.000
_cell.angle_alpha   90.00
_cell.angle_beta   90.00
_cell.angle_gamma   90.00
#
_symmetry.space_group_name_H-M   'P 1'
#
loop_
_entity.id
_entity.type
_entity.pdbx_description
1 polymer ?
#
loop_
_entity_poly.entity_id
_entity_poly.type
_entity_poly.pdbx_seq_one_letter_code
_entity_poly.pdbx_strand_id
1 'polypeptide(L)'
;MSSLPLYFPQGFSLDRALLCAQLVDQAYAQYRQWQTQDRPRRPQDFVWTPPQLPGWRFSQPIWSILSDLHFINESEPFGFAAANDQGETYLVLRGTDSAQDWLDDLDVEQAAWPWQDGGRGHVHAGFLKLYGSLRDLALAALDSLQPTGPLWVCGHSLGCALSSMAVLDLHERWPDQALQHYNFASPRLAAPDFAASYNALGITTFRVVNDSDLVPEIPPAVTDTLLYQHLGLAVTFTASYASVEANHSLEGSYLYALEHPQAPMNG
;
A
#
# COMPACT_ATOMS: atom_id res chain seq x y z
N MET A 1 29.30 10.31 -3.20
CA MET A 1 28.51 10.02 -1.99
C MET A 1 28.33 8.52 -1.91
N SER A 2 28.69 7.89 -0.78
CA SER A 2 28.58 6.44 -0.66
C SER A 2 27.10 6.07 -0.56
N SER A 3 26.57 5.34 -1.53
CA SER A 3 25.27 4.72 -1.42
C SER A 3 25.34 3.70 -0.28
N LEU A 4 24.48 3.84 0.73
CA LEU A 4 24.35 2.82 1.74
C LEU A 4 23.79 1.55 1.06
N PRO A 5 24.36 0.36 1.29
CA PRO A 5 23.77 -0.86 0.81
C PRO A 5 22.38 -1.04 1.46
N LEU A 6 21.44 -1.64 0.74
CA LEU A 6 20.17 -2.05 1.33
C LEU A 6 20.43 -2.93 2.57
N TYR A 7 19.93 -2.49 3.71
CA TYR A 7 19.95 -3.29 4.92
C TYR A 7 18.70 -4.20 4.94
N PHE A 8 18.93 -5.49 5.00
CA PHE A 8 17.85 -6.47 5.05
C PHE A 8 17.66 -6.98 6.49
N PRO A 9 16.53 -6.65 7.13
CA PRO A 9 16.17 -7.27 8.40
C PRO A 9 15.89 -8.77 8.23
N GLN A 10 16.02 -9.51 9.32
CA GLN A 10 15.75 -10.95 9.30
C GLN A 10 14.35 -11.24 8.78
N GLY A 11 14.25 -12.20 7.84
CA GLY A 11 12.99 -12.61 7.22
C GLY A 11 12.58 -11.79 5.99
N PHE A 12 13.28 -10.71 5.66
CA PHE A 12 13.03 -9.99 4.41
C PHE A 12 13.46 -10.82 3.20
N SER A 13 12.60 -10.89 2.19
CA SER A 13 12.91 -11.52 0.90
C SER A 13 12.92 -10.46 -0.20
N LEU A 14 14.08 -10.29 -0.84
CA LEU A 14 14.22 -9.35 -1.96
C LEU A 14 13.33 -9.75 -3.14
N ASP A 15 13.31 -11.05 -3.49
CA ASP A 15 12.48 -11.55 -4.60
C ASP A 15 10.99 -11.31 -4.33
N ARG A 16 10.56 -11.46 -3.07
CA ARG A 16 9.17 -11.19 -2.67
C ARG A 16 8.86 -9.69 -2.72
N ALA A 17 9.75 -8.85 -2.24
CA ALA A 17 9.60 -7.40 -2.31
C ALA A 17 9.53 -6.94 -3.78
N LEU A 18 10.40 -7.48 -4.63
CA LEU A 18 10.40 -7.18 -6.07
C LEU A 18 9.07 -7.58 -6.73
N LEU A 19 8.58 -8.80 -6.48
CA LEU A 19 7.28 -9.25 -6.99
C LEU A 19 6.12 -8.37 -6.50
N CYS A 20 6.11 -8.02 -5.21
CA CYS A 20 5.10 -7.12 -4.65
C CYS A 20 5.14 -5.74 -5.30
N ALA A 21 6.33 -5.16 -5.50
CA ALA A 21 6.48 -3.86 -6.17
C ALA A 21 6.01 -3.92 -7.63
N GLN A 22 6.36 -4.99 -8.37
CA GLN A 22 5.89 -5.22 -9.73
C GLN A 22 4.36 -5.35 -9.81
N LEU A 23 3.72 -6.04 -8.86
CA LEU A 23 2.26 -6.12 -8.81
C LEU A 23 1.64 -4.75 -8.49
N VAL A 24 2.25 -3.95 -7.62
CA VAL A 24 1.78 -2.57 -7.36
C VAL A 24 1.93 -1.69 -8.60
N ASP A 25 2.99 -1.85 -9.41
CA ASP A 25 3.10 -1.16 -10.70
C ASP A 25 1.96 -1.54 -11.66
N GLN A 26 1.49 -2.80 -11.63
CA GLN A 26 0.31 -3.20 -12.39
C GLN A 26 -0.98 -2.52 -11.89
N ALA A 27 -1.07 -2.15 -10.61
CA ALA A 27 -2.20 -1.36 -10.11
C ALA A 27 -2.13 0.11 -10.63
N TYR A 28 -0.94 0.67 -10.78
CA TYR A 28 -0.77 1.94 -11.49
C TYR A 28 -1.06 1.80 -13.00
N ALA A 29 -0.67 0.70 -13.64
CA ALA A 29 -1.05 0.42 -15.02
C ALA A 29 -2.58 0.31 -15.20
N GLN A 30 -3.29 -0.30 -14.23
CA GLN A 30 -4.75 -0.33 -14.20
C GLN A 30 -5.34 1.09 -14.13
N TYR A 31 -4.78 1.96 -13.29
CA TYR A 31 -5.21 3.36 -13.20
C TYR A 31 -4.96 4.13 -14.51
N ARG A 32 -3.80 3.94 -15.15
CA ARG A 32 -3.52 4.52 -16.49
C ARG A 32 -4.52 4.04 -17.55
N GLN A 33 -4.94 2.75 -17.53
CA GLN A 33 -6.00 2.26 -18.42
C GLN A 33 -7.33 2.96 -18.16
N TRP A 34 -7.68 3.21 -16.89
CA TRP A 34 -8.89 3.95 -16.53
C TRP A 34 -8.84 5.41 -17.04
N GLN A 35 -7.70 6.09 -16.90
CA GLN A 35 -7.50 7.43 -17.43
C GLN A 35 -7.68 7.49 -18.96
N THR A 36 -7.19 6.50 -19.70
CA THR A 36 -7.31 6.46 -21.17
C THR A 36 -8.73 6.16 -21.66
N GLN A 37 -9.62 5.71 -20.79
CA GLN A 37 -11.04 5.46 -21.06
C GLN A 37 -11.95 6.60 -20.60
N ASP A 38 -11.46 7.85 -20.60
CA ASP A 38 -12.19 9.05 -20.18
C ASP A 38 -12.70 8.96 -18.71
N ARG A 39 -11.97 8.25 -17.85
CA ARG A 39 -12.23 8.14 -16.40
C ARG A 39 -13.69 7.78 -16.09
N PRO A 40 -14.16 6.59 -16.49
CA PRO A 40 -15.53 6.17 -16.22
C PRO A 40 -15.83 6.22 -14.71
N ARG A 41 -16.95 6.85 -14.34
CA ARG A 41 -17.32 7.08 -12.93
C ARG A 41 -17.89 5.86 -12.22
N ARG A 42 -18.26 4.83 -12.97
CA ARG A 42 -18.86 3.62 -12.41
C ARG A 42 -18.00 2.39 -12.74
N PRO A 43 -17.77 1.50 -11.79
CA PRO A 43 -16.94 0.30 -11.99
C PRO A 43 -17.34 -0.51 -13.23
N GLN A 44 -18.63 -0.64 -13.51
CA GLN A 44 -19.16 -1.42 -14.65
C GLN A 44 -18.88 -0.80 -16.03
N ASP A 45 -18.52 0.47 -16.08
CA ASP A 45 -18.19 1.16 -17.33
C ASP A 45 -16.69 1.13 -17.65
N PHE A 46 -15.88 0.63 -16.73
CA PHE A 46 -14.42 0.46 -16.90
C PHE A 46 -14.08 -0.94 -17.38
N VAL A 47 -13.38 -1.03 -18.49
CA VAL A 47 -12.87 -2.29 -19.03
C VAL A 47 -11.39 -2.41 -18.68
N TRP A 48 -11.09 -3.14 -17.61
CA TRP A 48 -9.72 -3.43 -17.24
C TRP A 48 -9.19 -4.65 -18.01
N THR A 49 -8.00 -4.52 -18.59
CA THR A 49 -7.24 -5.62 -19.16
C THR A 49 -6.10 -5.96 -18.21
N PRO A 50 -6.21 -7.06 -17.43
CA PRO A 50 -5.15 -7.46 -16.51
C PRO A 50 -3.89 -7.91 -17.26
N PRO A 51 -2.72 -7.89 -16.60
CA PRO A 51 -1.47 -8.37 -17.20
C PRO A 51 -1.60 -9.86 -17.56
N GLN A 52 -1.02 -10.23 -18.70
CA GLN A 52 -1.02 -11.63 -19.19
C GLN A 52 0.16 -12.38 -18.54
N LEU A 53 0.00 -12.82 -17.31
CA LEU A 53 0.97 -13.61 -16.56
C LEU A 53 0.53 -15.08 -16.53
N PRO A 54 1.31 -16.03 -17.10
CA PRO A 54 0.98 -17.44 -17.07
C PRO A 54 0.79 -17.95 -15.64
N GLY A 55 -0.29 -18.69 -15.38
CA GLY A 55 -0.61 -19.22 -14.06
C GLY A 55 -1.21 -18.22 -13.07
N TRP A 56 -1.49 -16.97 -13.49
CA TRP A 56 -2.12 -15.98 -12.65
C TRP A 56 -3.60 -15.76 -12.98
N ARG A 57 -4.37 -15.48 -11.93
CA ARG A 57 -5.77 -15.05 -12.02
C ARG A 57 -5.90 -13.72 -11.29
N PHE A 58 -6.73 -12.83 -11.82
CA PHE A 58 -6.96 -11.49 -11.29
C PHE A 58 -8.43 -11.29 -10.96
N SER A 59 -8.73 -10.60 -9.88
CA SER A 59 -10.07 -10.16 -9.54
C SER A 59 -10.54 -9.02 -10.44
N GLN A 60 -11.79 -8.59 -10.27
CA GLN A 60 -12.22 -7.28 -10.73
C GLN A 60 -11.46 -6.17 -9.99
N PRO A 61 -11.36 -4.96 -10.57
CA PRO A 61 -10.73 -3.82 -9.92
C PRO A 61 -11.41 -3.48 -8.58
N ILE A 62 -10.59 -3.13 -7.58
CA ILE A 62 -11.04 -2.61 -6.30
C ILE A 62 -11.21 -1.10 -6.45
N TRP A 63 -12.39 -0.58 -6.16
CA TRP A 63 -12.74 0.82 -6.36
C TRP A 63 -12.89 1.56 -5.04
N SER A 64 -12.46 2.83 -5.03
CA SER A 64 -12.96 3.81 -4.07
C SER A 64 -14.27 4.40 -4.60
N ILE A 65 -15.28 4.48 -3.74
CA ILE A 65 -16.57 5.11 -4.06
C ILE A 65 -16.72 6.50 -3.42
N LEU A 66 -15.64 7.06 -2.86
CA LEU A 66 -15.63 8.38 -2.25
C LEU A 66 -15.36 9.47 -3.29
N SER A 67 -16.12 10.55 -3.18
CA SER A 67 -15.97 11.77 -3.98
C SER A 67 -15.55 13.01 -3.17
N ASP A 68 -15.28 12.87 -1.85
CA ASP A 68 -15.15 14.02 -0.93
C ASP A 68 -13.89 13.98 -0.05
N LEU A 69 -12.80 13.42 -0.53
CA LEU A 69 -11.49 13.63 0.08
C LEU A 69 -10.73 14.65 -0.76
N HIS A 70 -10.07 15.62 -0.13
CA HIS A 70 -9.35 16.71 -0.82
C HIS A 70 -8.35 16.20 -1.88
N PHE A 71 -7.85 14.97 -1.74
CA PHE A 71 -6.90 14.33 -2.66
C PHE A 71 -7.53 13.24 -3.56
N ILE A 72 -8.86 12.97 -3.43
CA ILE A 72 -9.61 12.02 -4.28
C ILE A 72 -10.93 12.67 -4.62
N ASN A 73 -11.01 13.14 -5.85
CA ASN A 73 -12.14 13.93 -6.32
C ASN A 73 -13.20 13.09 -7.06
N GLU A 74 -12.92 11.82 -7.33
CA GLU A 74 -13.80 10.95 -8.10
C GLU A 74 -13.63 9.47 -7.72
N SER A 75 -14.64 8.66 -8.04
CA SER A 75 -14.57 7.20 -7.89
C SER A 75 -13.55 6.64 -8.88
N GLU A 76 -12.57 5.89 -8.40
CA GLU A 76 -11.45 5.40 -9.21
C GLU A 76 -10.94 4.02 -8.74
N PRO A 77 -10.26 3.25 -9.63
CA PRO A 77 -9.69 1.96 -9.24
C PRO A 77 -8.42 2.15 -8.40
N PHE A 78 -8.36 1.47 -7.26
CA PHE A 78 -7.22 1.50 -6.32
C PHE A 78 -6.34 0.26 -6.37
N GLY A 79 -6.72 -0.77 -7.12
CA GLY A 79 -5.95 -1.99 -7.23
C GLY A 79 -6.80 -3.23 -7.53
N PHE A 80 -6.30 -4.37 -7.13
CA PHE A 80 -6.91 -5.67 -7.40
C PHE A 80 -6.42 -6.74 -6.41
N ALA A 81 -7.06 -7.90 -6.42
CA ALA A 81 -6.50 -9.12 -5.88
C ALA A 81 -5.98 -10.02 -7.02
N ALA A 82 -4.92 -10.78 -6.75
CA ALA A 82 -4.34 -11.73 -7.71
C ALA A 82 -4.00 -13.05 -7.01
N ALA A 83 -4.08 -14.17 -7.73
CA ALA A 83 -3.65 -15.48 -7.25
C ALA A 83 -2.83 -16.19 -8.32
N ASN A 84 -1.75 -16.87 -7.89
CA ASN A 84 -0.92 -17.67 -8.78
C ASN A 84 -1.22 -19.18 -8.67
N ASP A 85 -0.62 -19.98 -9.54
CA ASP A 85 -0.75 -21.45 -9.57
C ASP A 85 0.00 -22.15 -8.42
N GLN A 86 0.79 -21.41 -7.64
CA GLN A 86 1.44 -21.89 -6.42
C GLN A 86 0.52 -21.78 -5.18
N GLY A 87 -0.72 -21.29 -5.37
CA GLY A 87 -1.70 -21.11 -4.31
C GLY A 87 -1.52 -19.85 -3.47
N GLU A 88 -0.62 -18.96 -3.85
CA GLU A 88 -0.44 -17.68 -3.18
C GLU A 88 -1.46 -16.66 -3.67
N THR A 89 -1.97 -15.85 -2.75
CA THR A 89 -2.94 -14.78 -3.07
C THR A 89 -2.41 -13.43 -2.59
N TYR A 90 -2.62 -12.41 -3.41
CA TYR A 90 -2.10 -11.06 -3.21
C TYR A 90 -3.25 -10.06 -3.17
N LEU A 91 -3.22 -9.14 -2.20
CA LEU A 91 -3.98 -7.88 -2.22
C LEU A 91 -3.03 -6.75 -2.60
N VAL A 92 -3.34 -6.04 -3.66
CA VAL A 92 -2.45 -5.05 -4.27
C VAL A 92 -3.14 -3.70 -4.34
N LEU A 93 -2.57 -2.68 -3.68
CA LEU A 93 -3.15 -1.34 -3.60
C LEU A 93 -2.13 -0.28 -4.00
N ARG A 94 -2.52 0.60 -4.96
CA ARG A 94 -1.72 1.75 -5.38
C ARG A 94 -1.95 2.96 -4.50
N GLY A 95 -1.06 3.94 -4.61
CA GLY A 95 -1.24 5.28 -4.06
C GLY A 95 -1.97 6.23 -5.00
N THR A 96 -1.89 7.53 -4.71
CA THR A 96 -2.34 8.62 -5.58
C THR A 96 -1.39 8.83 -6.76
N ASP A 97 -1.86 9.58 -7.77
CA ASP A 97 -1.04 9.94 -8.94
C ASP A 97 -0.07 11.10 -8.62
N SER A 98 -0.44 11.99 -7.70
CA SER A 98 0.37 13.13 -7.25
C SER A 98 0.73 13.01 -5.78
N ALA A 99 2.02 12.81 -5.49
CA ALA A 99 2.53 12.82 -4.12
C ALA A 99 2.49 14.23 -3.53
N GLN A 100 2.79 15.27 -4.35
CA GLN A 100 2.85 16.65 -3.89
C GLN A 100 1.48 17.17 -3.44
N ASP A 101 0.42 16.97 -4.25
CA ASP A 101 -0.93 17.42 -3.90
C ASP A 101 -1.41 16.77 -2.60
N TRP A 102 -1.04 15.50 -2.41
CA TRP A 102 -1.38 14.77 -1.20
C TRP A 102 -0.60 15.26 0.03
N LEU A 103 0.69 15.62 -0.13
CA LEU A 103 1.51 16.20 0.94
C LEU A 103 0.96 17.54 1.42
N ASP A 104 0.49 18.37 0.49
CA ASP A 104 0.02 19.73 0.76
C ASP A 104 -1.36 19.72 1.46
N ASP A 105 -2.18 18.72 1.22
CA ASP A 105 -3.57 18.63 1.68
C ASP A 105 -3.80 17.62 2.83
N LEU A 106 -2.74 17.02 3.39
CA LEU A 106 -2.87 16.01 4.43
C LEU A 106 -3.32 16.60 5.77
N ASP A 107 -4.58 16.37 6.11
CA ASP A 107 -5.10 16.62 7.45
C ASP A 107 -4.47 15.63 8.46
N VAL A 108 -4.28 16.04 9.72
CA VAL A 108 -3.62 15.23 10.75
C VAL A 108 -4.58 14.65 11.79
N GLU A 109 -5.89 14.64 11.50
CA GLU A 109 -6.89 14.10 12.42
C GLU A 109 -6.79 12.57 12.55
N GLN A 110 -7.13 12.06 13.73
CA GLN A 110 -7.25 10.63 14.02
C GLN A 110 -8.70 10.23 14.29
N ALA A 111 -9.05 9.00 13.88
CA ALA A 111 -10.35 8.39 14.15
C ALA A 111 -10.17 6.97 14.69
N ALA A 112 -11.09 6.56 15.56
CA ALA A 112 -11.10 5.22 16.11
C ALA A 112 -11.44 4.18 15.03
N TRP A 113 -10.76 3.02 15.09
CA TRP A 113 -11.07 1.87 14.24
C TRP A 113 -12.52 1.40 14.51
N PRO A 114 -13.41 1.41 13.50
CA PRO A 114 -14.84 1.21 13.75
C PRO A 114 -15.30 -0.24 13.62
N TRP A 115 -14.44 -1.15 13.12
CA TRP A 115 -14.81 -2.54 12.90
C TRP A 115 -14.33 -3.45 14.03
N GLN A 116 -14.81 -4.69 14.09
CA GLN A 116 -14.39 -5.72 15.06
C GLN A 116 -14.63 -5.28 16.52
N ASP A 117 -15.83 -4.78 16.82
CA ASP A 117 -16.25 -4.29 18.13
C ASP A 117 -15.40 -3.10 18.67
N GLY A 118 -14.66 -2.43 17.81
CA GLY A 118 -13.76 -1.34 18.17
C GLY A 118 -12.50 -1.82 18.90
N GLY A 119 -11.87 -0.93 19.67
CA GLY A 119 -10.76 -1.32 20.55
C GLY A 119 -9.42 -1.60 19.88
N ARG A 120 -9.31 -1.47 18.57
CA ARG A 120 -8.02 -1.60 17.84
C ARG A 120 -7.17 -0.34 17.90
N GLY A 121 -7.70 0.76 18.42
CA GLY A 121 -7.01 2.04 18.51
C GLY A 121 -7.41 3.04 17.42
N HIS A 122 -6.55 4.04 17.20
CA HIS A 122 -6.82 5.17 16.31
C HIS A 122 -5.87 5.18 15.12
N VAL A 123 -6.39 5.58 13.97
CA VAL A 123 -5.63 5.77 12.73
C VAL A 123 -5.94 7.13 12.13
N HIS A 124 -5.15 7.57 11.17
CA HIS A 124 -5.41 8.77 10.39
C HIS A 124 -6.82 8.76 9.78
N ALA A 125 -7.63 9.78 10.10
CA ALA A 125 -9.06 9.81 9.76
C ALA A 125 -9.33 9.76 8.25
N GLY A 126 -8.55 10.49 7.46
CA GLY A 126 -8.67 10.49 6.00
C GLY A 126 -8.37 9.12 5.38
N PHE A 127 -7.33 8.43 5.86
CA PHE A 127 -7.01 7.07 5.39
C PHE A 127 -8.10 6.07 5.77
N LEU A 128 -8.65 6.20 6.99
CA LEU A 128 -9.74 5.34 7.46
C LEU A 128 -11.00 5.51 6.62
N LYS A 129 -11.37 6.76 6.31
CA LYS A 129 -12.51 7.08 5.45
C LYS A 129 -12.35 6.46 4.08
N LEU A 130 -11.16 6.60 3.47
CA LEU A 130 -10.87 6.03 2.17
C LEU A 130 -10.90 4.49 2.22
N TYR A 131 -10.23 3.89 3.20
CA TYR A 131 -10.25 2.43 3.37
C TYR A 131 -11.68 1.91 3.52
N GLY A 132 -12.50 2.56 4.35
CA GLY A 132 -13.92 2.20 4.51
C GLY A 132 -14.71 2.18 3.20
N SER A 133 -14.36 3.05 2.25
CA SER A 133 -15.04 3.11 0.95
C SER A 133 -14.72 1.95 0.00
N LEU A 134 -13.56 1.34 0.15
CA LEU A 134 -13.09 0.24 -0.73
C LEU A 134 -13.01 -1.12 -0.01
N ARG A 135 -13.16 -1.15 1.31
CA ARG A 135 -12.97 -2.32 2.17
C ARG A 135 -13.75 -3.56 1.70
N ASP A 136 -15.06 -3.41 1.52
CA ASP A 136 -15.91 -4.52 1.14
C ASP A 136 -15.59 -5.04 -0.27
N LEU A 137 -15.20 -4.15 -1.18
CA LEU A 137 -14.75 -4.52 -2.52
C LEU A 137 -13.39 -5.24 -2.49
N ALA A 138 -12.48 -4.84 -1.60
CA ALA A 138 -11.20 -5.53 -1.42
C ALA A 138 -11.40 -6.94 -0.87
N LEU A 139 -12.27 -7.12 0.12
CA LEU A 139 -12.62 -8.44 0.65
C LEU A 139 -13.32 -9.31 -0.40
N ALA A 140 -14.28 -8.75 -1.15
CA ALA A 140 -14.96 -9.46 -2.23
C ALA A 140 -14.00 -9.86 -3.37
N ALA A 141 -13.01 -9.01 -3.68
CA ALA A 141 -11.99 -9.32 -4.68
C ALA A 141 -11.16 -10.54 -4.26
N LEU A 142 -10.74 -10.61 -3.00
CA LEU A 142 -10.04 -11.78 -2.45
C LEU A 142 -10.92 -13.03 -2.42
N ASP A 143 -12.16 -12.91 -1.94
CA ASP A 143 -13.12 -14.02 -1.92
C ASP A 143 -13.34 -14.63 -3.30
N SER A 144 -13.36 -13.81 -4.35
CA SER A 144 -13.52 -14.28 -5.74
C SER A 144 -12.41 -15.22 -6.21
N LEU A 145 -11.24 -15.12 -5.59
CA LEU A 145 -10.07 -15.95 -5.88
C LEU A 145 -9.97 -17.19 -4.99
N GLN A 146 -10.79 -17.28 -3.93
CA GLN A 146 -10.84 -18.42 -3.00
C GLN A 146 -9.45 -18.73 -2.40
N PRO A 147 -8.84 -17.83 -1.61
CA PRO A 147 -7.51 -18.01 -1.08
C PRO A 147 -7.44 -19.27 -0.20
N THR A 148 -6.47 -20.15 -0.48
CA THR A 148 -6.26 -21.42 0.26
C THR A 148 -4.84 -21.53 0.82
N GLY A 149 -3.94 -20.64 0.42
CA GLY A 149 -2.53 -20.60 0.81
C GLY A 149 -2.13 -19.24 1.39
N PRO A 150 -0.84 -18.92 1.36
CA PRO A 150 -0.34 -17.67 1.92
C PRO A 150 -0.99 -16.42 1.29
N LEU A 151 -1.27 -15.43 2.16
CA LEU A 151 -1.77 -14.12 1.79
C LEU A 151 -0.64 -13.09 1.84
N TRP A 152 -0.48 -12.38 0.74
CA TRP A 152 0.47 -11.29 0.60
C TRP A 152 -0.28 -9.98 0.40
N VAL A 153 0.07 -8.98 1.20
CA VAL A 153 -0.54 -7.65 1.08
C VAL A 153 0.55 -6.69 0.68
N CYS A 154 0.30 -5.85 -0.31
CA CYS A 154 1.29 -4.88 -0.75
C CYS A 154 0.65 -3.56 -1.18
N GLY A 155 1.40 -2.49 -0.96
CA GLY A 155 0.97 -1.15 -1.33
C GLY A 155 2.13 -0.19 -1.53
N HIS A 156 1.84 0.92 -2.21
CA HIS A 156 2.77 2.03 -2.38
C HIS A 156 2.09 3.33 -1.94
N SER A 157 2.84 4.21 -1.28
CA SER A 157 2.34 5.54 -0.91
C SER A 157 1.06 5.43 -0.05
N LEU A 158 0.00 6.16 -0.39
CA LEU A 158 -1.33 6.03 0.22
C LEU A 158 -1.83 4.58 0.26
N GLY A 159 -1.53 3.77 -0.76
CA GLY A 159 -1.86 2.34 -0.78
C GLY A 159 -1.24 1.55 0.37
N CYS A 160 -0.15 2.03 0.97
CA CYS A 160 0.43 1.43 2.17
C CYS A 160 -0.47 1.62 3.39
N ALA A 161 -1.08 2.78 3.55
CA ALA A 161 -2.02 3.02 4.63
C ALA A 161 -3.26 2.12 4.49
N LEU A 162 -3.80 2.00 3.26
CA LEU A 162 -4.94 1.15 2.96
C LEU A 162 -4.62 -0.34 3.17
N SER A 163 -3.47 -0.80 2.68
CA SER A 163 -3.02 -2.19 2.83
C SER A 163 -2.74 -2.55 4.30
N SER A 164 -2.19 -1.61 5.09
CA SER A 164 -1.97 -1.82 6.53
C SER A 164 -3.28 -2.01 7.30
N MET A 165 -4.33 -1.28 6.92
CA MET A 165 -5.67 -1.47 7.51
C MET A 165 -6.30 -2.79 7.04
N ALA A 166 -6.11 -3.16 5.77
CA ALA A 166 -6.62 -4.42 5.24
C ALA A 166 -6.03 -5.65 5.96
N VAL A 167 -4.77 -5.58 6.42
CA VAL A 167 -4.13 -6.66 7.19
C VAL A 167 -4.97 -7.12 8.37
N LEU A 168 -5.64 -6.19 9.10
CA LEU A 168 -6.49 -6.53 10.23
C LEU A 168 -7.71 -7.36 9.79
N ASP A 169 -8.37 -6.91 8.73
CA ASP A 169 -9.55 -7.62 8.19
C ASP A 169 -9.18 -9.00 7.61
N LEU A 170 -8.03 -9.09 6.94
CA LEU A 170 -7.56 -10.34 6.36
C LEU A 170 -7.19 -11.35 7.45
N HIS A 171 -6.49 -10.90 8.50
CA HIS A 171 -6.13 -11.74 9.63
C HIS A 171 -7.37 -12.32 10.34
N GLU A 172 -8.44 -11.53 10.46
CA GLU A 172 -9.67 -12.01 11.05
C GLU A 172 -10.45 -12.96 10.14
N ARG A 173 -10.50 -12.64 8.83
CA ARG A 173 -11.25 -13.43 7.87
C ARG A 173 -10.59 -14.77 7.55
N TRP A 174 -9.25 -14.81 7.52
CA TRP A 174 -8.45 -16.00 7.24
C TRP A 174 -7.37 -16.24 8.31
N PRO A 175 -7.76 -16.53 9.56
CA PRO A 175 -6.85 -16.59 10.70
C PRO A 175 -5.80 -17.73 10.60
N ASP A 176 -6.10 -18.77 9.83
CA ASP A 176 -5.21 -19.93 9.67
C ASP A 176 -4.21 -19.76 8.52
N GLN A 177 -4.32 -18.69 7.74
CA GLN A 177 -3.43 -18.45 6.61
C GLN A 177 -2.22 -17.59 7.02
N ALA A 178 -1.03 -17.97 6.51
CA ALA A 178 0.16 -17.15 6.67
C ALA A 178 -0.05 -15.82 5.95
N LEU A 179 0.06 -14.72 6.69
CA LEU A 179 -0.12 -13.37 6.19
C LEU A 179 1.18 -12.58 6.32
N GLN A 180 1.62 -11.95 5.23
CA GLN A 180 2.78 -11.05 5.21
C GLN A 180 2.46 -9.77 4.43
N HIS A 181 3.15 -8.70 4.79
CA HIS A 181 2.86 -7.38 4.29
C HIS A 181 4.13 -6.66 3.82
N TYR A 182 4.13 -6.15 2.58
CA TYR A 182 5.20 -5.39 1.97
C TYR A 182 4.72 -4.02 1.52
N ASN A 183 5.30 -2.97 2.10
CA ASN A 183 4.97 -1.58 1.81
C ASN A 183 6.15 -0.85 1.18
N PHE A 184 5.85 0.05 0.24
CA PHE A 184 6.82 0.90 -0.45
C PHE A 184 6.43 2.36 -0.24
N ALA A 185 7.30 3.19 0.30
CA ALA A 185 7.01 4.60 0.63
C ALA A 185 5.83 4.80 1.61
N SER A 186 5.75 4.00 2.66
CA SER A 186 4.60 4.06 3.58
C SER A 186 4.59 5.34 4.42
N PRO A 187 3.50 6.13 4.42
CA PRO A 187 3.28 7.18 5.40
C PRO A 187 3.07 6.61 6.80
N ARG A 188 3.11 7.46 7.82
CA ARG A 188 2.63 7.09 9.17
C ARG A 188 1.11 7.14 9.18
N LEU A 189 0.48 6.08 9.66
CA LEU A 189 -0.99 6.02 9.73
C LEU A 189 -1.52 5.78 11.14
N ALA A 190 -0.72 5.18 12.01
CA ALA A 190 -1.17 4.61 13.26
C ALA A 190 -0.91 5.53 14.46
N ALA A 191 -1.89 5.72 15.31
CA ALA A 191 -1.65 6.14 16.68
C ALA A 191 -0.98 5.01 17.49
N PRO A 192 -0.35 5.28 18.63
CA PRO A 192 0.34 4.25 19.42
C PRO A 192 -0.53 3.05 19.82
N ASP A 193 -1.80 3.26 20.10
CA ASP A 193 -2.76 2.21 20.46
C ASP A 193 -3.07 1.28 19.27
N PHE A 194 -3.25 1.82 18.07
CA PHE A 194 -3.42 1.01 16.88
C PHE A 194 -2.14 0.25 16.52
N ALA A 195 -0.98 0.91 16.62
CA ALA A 195 0.30 0.26 16.38
C ALA A 195 0.55 -0.92 17.34
N ALA A 196 0.19 -0.77 18.61
CA ALA A 196 0.25 -1.86 19.58
C ALA A 196 -0.68 -3.03 19.20
N SER A 197 -1.92 -2.73 18.80
CA SER A 197 -2.89 -3.75 18.33
C SER A 197 -2.41 -4.47 17.09
N TYR A 198 -1.86 -3.74 16.12
CA TYR A 198 -1.30 -4.31 14.89
C TYR A 198 -0.11 -5.24 15.18
N ASN A 199 0.84 -4.77 16.00
CA ASN A 199 2.02 -5.54 16.35
C ASN A 199 1.69 -6.81 17.14
N ALA A 200 0.61 -6.79 17.94
CA ALA A 200 0.13 -7.96 18.69
C ALA A 200 -0.36 -9.10 17.77
N LEU A 201 -0.67 -8.83 16.51
CA LEU A 201 -1.04 -9.87 15.53
C LEU A 201 0.16 -10.74 15.13
N GLY A 202 1.40 -10.30 15.37
CA GLY A 202 2.60 -11.02 14.99
C GLY A 202 2.83 -11.13 13.47
N ILE A 203 2.14 -10.32 12.67
CA ILE A 203 2.23 -10.34 11.21
C ILE A 203 3.51 -9.65 10.77
N THR A 204 4.32 -10.36 9.98
CA THR A 204 5.55 -9.80 9.43
C THR A 204 5.23 -8.71 8.41
N THR A 205 5.64 -7.49 8.72
CA THR A 205 5.45 -6.31 7.86
C THR A 205 6.79 -5.66 7.57
N PHE A 206 7.10 -5.48 6.29
CA PHE A 206 8.29 -4.77 5.83
C PHE A 206 7.90 -3.48 5.11
N ARG A 207 8.60 -2.40 5.44
CA ARG A 207 8.48 -1.10 4.78
C ARG A 207 9.77 -0.80 4.04
N VAL A 208 9.76 -0.82 2.72
CA VAL A 208 10.88 -0.33 1.90
C VAL A 208 10.80 1.20 1.87
N VAL A 209 11.89 1.86 2.22
CA VAL A 209 11.94 3.31 2.44
C VAL A 209 13.14 3.90 1.74
N ASN A 210 12.91 4.87 0.87
CA ASN A 210 13.96 5.75 0.37
C ASN A 210 14.14 6.91 1.36
N ASP A 211 15.34 7.06 1.94
CA ASP A 211 15.64 8.11 2.94
C ASP A 211 15.50 9.55 2.38
N SER A 212 15.44 9.69 1.05
CA SER A 212 15.21 10.98 0.37
C SER A 212 13.75 11.24 0.03
N ASP A 213 12.85 10.28 0.29
CA ASP A 213 11.42 10.42 0.07
C ASP A 213 10.73 11.07 1.29
N LEU A 214 9.92 12.11 1.05
CA LEU A 214 9.22 12.82 2.12
C LEU A 214 7.94 12.12 2.59
N VAL A 215 7.33 11.28 1.77
CA VAL A 215 6.05 10.61 2.11
C VAL A 215 6.16 9.74 3.37
N PRO A 216 7.22 8.95 3.61
CA PRO A 216 7.39 8.23 4.86
C PRO A 216 7.52 9.13 6.11
N GLU A 217 7.82 10.43 5.93
CA GLU A 217 7.95 11.37 7.05
C GLU A 217 6.63 11.99 7.49
N ILE A 218 5.54 11.75 6.79
CA ILE A 218 4.23 12.33 7.08
C ILE A 218 3.18 11.29 7.47
N PRO A 219 2.17 11.69 8.28
CA PRO A 219 2.20 12.86 9.17
C PRO A 219 3.47 12.90 10.04
N PRO A 220 3.87 14.06 10.56
CA PRO A 220 4.96 14.11 11.56
C PRO A 220 4.70 13.13 12.70
N ALA A 221 5.76 12.48 13.22
CA ALA A 221 5.62 11.52 14.32
C ALA A 221 4.97 12.12 15.56
N VAL A 222 5.18 13.43 15.76
CA VAL A 222 4.61 14.21 16.86
C VAL A 222 4.03 15.50 16.25
N THR A 223 2.75 15.73 16.48
CA THR A 223 2.09 17.02 16.25
C THR A 223 1.81 17.69 17.59
N ASP A 224 1.18 18.86 17.61
CA ASP A 224 0.83 19.55 18.87
C ASP A 224 -0.03 18.69 19.81
N THR A 225 -0.85 17.76 19.28
CA THR A 225 -1.85 17.01 20.04
C THR A 225 -1.85 15.51 19.79
N LEU A 226 -1.21 15.03 18.71
CA LEU A 226 -1.32 13.65 18.27
C LEU A 226 0.07 13.02 18.04
N LEU A 227 0.12 11.71 18.21
CA LEU A 227 1.30 10.88 17.90
C LEU A 227 0.98 9.96 16.74
N TYR A 228 1.93 9.84 15.80
CA TYR A 228 1.86 8.92 14.68
C TYR A 228 3.07 7.98 14.65
N GLN A 229 2.82 6.72 14.36
CA GLN A 229 3.84 5.68 14.28
C GLN A 229 3.75 4.92 12.96
N HIS A 230 4.90 4.41 12.56
CA HIS A 230 4.98 3.40 11.51
C HIS A 230 4.65 2.02 12.04
N LEU A 231 4.19 1.15 11.14
CA LEU A 231 3.97 -0.28 11.37
C LEU A 231 5.08 -1.10 10.69
N GLY A 232 5.55 -2.15 11.35
CA GLY A 232 6.52 -3.07 10.79
C GLY A 232 7.98 -2.56 10.75
N LEU A 233 8.85 -3.34 10.08
CA LEU A 233 10.29 -3.15 10.01
C LEU A 233 10.70 -2.35 8.78
N ALA A 234 11.57 -1.36 8.95
CA ALA A 234 12.10 -0.58 7.84
C ALA A 234 13.21 -1.36 7.10
N VAL A 235 13.17 -1.28 5.77
CA VAL A 235 14.21 -1.69 4.84
C VAL A 235 14.62 -0.44 4.07
N THR A 236 15.71 0.20 4.47
CA THR A 236 16.08 1.53 3.97
C THR A 236 17.09 1.46 2.85
N PHE A 237 16.97 2.39 1.93
CA PHE A 237 17.98 2.72 0.92
C PHE A 237 18.02 4.23 0.72
N THR A 238 19.07 4.73 0.10
CA THR A 238 19.21 6.15 -0.21
C THR A 238 19.35 6.34 -1.71
N ALA A 239 18.38 7.01 -2.32
CA ALA A 239 18.43 7.50 -3.69
C ALA A 239 17.88 8.91 -3.73
N SER A 240 18.69 9.87 -4.22
CA SER A 240 18.29 11.28 -4.26
C SER A 240 18.14 11.72 -5.71
N TYR A 241 16.92 12.09 -6.06
CA TYR A 241 16.53 12.61 -7.36
C TYR A 241 16.13 14.09 -7.27
N ALA A 242 15.89 14.72 -8.41
CA ALA A 242 15.71 16.16 -8.49
C ALA A 242 14.36 16.68 -7.99
N SER A 243 13.37 15.82 -7.74
CA SER A 243 12.04 16.23 -7.26
C SER A 243 11.45 15.26 -6.23
N VAL A 244 10.43 15.72 -5.52
CA VAL A 244 9.67 14.90 -4.55
C VAL A 244 9.06 13.69 -5.25
N GLU A 245 8.41 13.89 -6.41
CA GLU A 245 7.80 12.82 -7.19
C GLU A 245 8.82 11.77 -7.64
N ALA A 246 10.02 12.20 -8.05
CA ALA A 246 11.08 11.29 -8.49
C ALA A 246 11.63 10.45 -7.32
N ASN A 247 11.80 11.04 -6.14
CA ASN A 247 12.21 10.31 -4.92
C ASN A 247 11.14 9.32 -4.48
N HIS A 248 9.86 9.66 -4.68
CA HIS A 248 8.69 8.87 -4.32
C HIS A 248 8.26 7.86 -5.39
N SER A 249 8.78 7.95 -6.61
CA SER A 249 8.37 7.10 -7.73
C SER A 249 8.53 5.62 -7.42
N LEU A 250 7.45 4.84 -7.53
CA LEU A 250 7.54 3.39 -7.40
C LEU A 250 8.51 2.81 -8.44
N GLU A 251 8.33 3.13 -9.72
CA GLU A 251 9.14 2.59 -10.81
C GLU A 251 10.57 3.13 -10.78
N GLY A 252 10.73 4.46 -10.75
CA GLY A 252 12.02 5.12 -10.91
C GLY A 252 12.91 5.10 -9.66
N SER A 253 12.35 4.88 -8.47
CA SER A 253 13.08 4.88 -7.20
C SER A 253 13.05 3.51 -6.53
N TYR A 254 11.89 3.06 -6.08
CA TYR A 254 11.73 1.86 -5.25
C TYR A 254 12.00 0.57 -6.03
N LEU A 255 11.34 0.39 -7.17
CA LEU A 255 11.51 -0.81 -8.00
C LEU A 255 12.95 -0.88 -8.53
N TYR A 256 13.46 0.25 -9.02
CA TYR A 256 14.86 0.35 -9.45
C TYR A 256 15.84 -0.07 -8.34
N ALA A 257 15.61 0.37 -7.09
CA ALA A 257 16.45 0.01 -5.95
C ALA A 257 16.41 -1.49 -5.65
N LEU A 258 15.23 -2.11 -5.73
CA LEU A 258 15.04 -3.54 -5.51
C LEU A 258 15.69 -4.39 -6.61
N GLU A 259 15.67 -3.92 -7.85
CA GLU A 259 16.35 -4.57 -8.99
C GLU A 259 17.87 -4.43 -8.94
N HIS A 260 18.38 -3.38 -8.27
CA HIS A 260 19.80 -3.04 -8.23
C HIS A 260 20.29 -2.83 -6.78
N PRO A 261 20.14 -3.81 -5.88
CA PRO A 261 20.34 -3.63 -4.43
C PRO A 261 21.76 -3.23 -4.03
N GLN A 262 22.76 -3.39 -4.92
CA GLN A 262 24.17 -3.04 -4.68
C GLN A 262 24.68 -1.94 -5.62
N ALA A 263 23.82 -1.41 -6.49
CA ALA A 263 24.21 -0.33 -7.39
C ALA A 263 24.34 0.98 -6.61
N PRO A 264 25.38 1.82 -6.87
CA PRO A 264 25.36 3.19 -6.40
C PRO A 264 24.19 3.92 -7.07
N MET A 265 23.24 4.38 -6.27
CA MET A 265 22.10 5.14 -6.76
C MET A 265 22.55 6.58 -6.99
N ASN A 266 22.97 6.87 -8.21
CA ASN A 266 23.31 8.21 -8.65
C ASN A 266 22.03 8.84 -9.22
N GLY A 267 21.50 9.83 -8.50
CA GLY A 267 20.49 10.73 -9.05
C GLY A 267 21.09 11.69 -10.09
#